data_70422000511f073865acc8fd3a4e2583
#
_entry.id   70422000511f073865acc8fd3a4e2583
#
_cell.length_a   1.000
_cell.length_b   1.000
_cell.length_c   1.000
_cell.angle_alpha   90.00
_cell.angle_beta   90.00
_cell.angle_gamma   90.00
#
_symmetry.space_group_name_H-M   'P 1'
#
loop_
_entity.id
_entity.type
_entity.pdbx_description
1 polymer ?
#
loop_
_entity_poly.entity_id
_entity_poly.type
_entity_poly.pdbx_seq_one_letter_code
_entity_poly.pdbx_strand_id
1 'polypeptide(L)'
;RDIVELLRFGLKEARACLFVGLFFAAVFLIPRDGLFGLPRYDALLVVALAIQCWMVWTGLETLDELKAICLFHAVGFALEVFKTSAGIKSWAYPDFAYTKLFGVPLFSGFMYAAVGSYIIQAWRLFDLRVEHHPPYWMAFLIAILIYANFFAHLYIGDFRWYLAACALGR
;
A
#
# COMPACT_ATOMS: atom_id res chain seq x y z
N ARG A 1 -32.02 -13.69 -6.96
CA ARG A 1 -31.56 -12.33 -7.28
C ARG A 1 -30.38 -11.96 -6.39
N ASP A 2 -30.53 -12.06 -5.08
CA ASP A 2 -29.51 -11.67 -4.08
C ASP A 2 -28.21 -12.45 -4.19
N ILE A 3 -28.27 -13.76 -4.48
CA ILE A 3 -27.08 -14.59 -4.68
C ILE A 3 -26.27 -14.11 -5.90
N VAL A 4 -26.94 -13.72 -6.99
CA VAL A 4 -26.26 -13.24 -8.19
C VAL A 4 -25.60 -11.87 -7.93
N GLU A 5 -26.24 -11.01 -7.15
CA GLU A 5 -25.68 -9.72 -6.74
C GLU A 5 -24.48 -9.91 -5.82
N LEU A 6 -24.55 -10.84 -4.87
CA LEU A 6 -23.43 -11.22 -4.00
C LEU A 6 -22.24 -11.78 -4.79
N LEU A 7 -22.50 -12.65 -5.77
CA LEU A 7 -21.44 -13.19 -6.63
C LEU A 7 -20.78 -12.09 -7.48
N ARG A 8 -21.56 -11.17 -8.03
CA ARG A 8 -21.04 -10.01 -8.79
C ARG A 8 -20.19 -9.09 -7.89
N PHE A 9 -20.65 -8.84 -6.68
CA PHE A 9 -19.88 -8.10 -5.68
C PHE A 9 -18.55 -8.81 -5.39
N GLY A 10 -18.60 -10.10 -5.07
CA GLY A 10 -17.40 -10.90 -4.78
C GLY A 10 -16.38 -10.91 -5.94
N LEU A 11 -16.85 -10.99 -7.18
CA LEU A 11 -15.98 -10.93 -8.37
C LEU A 11 -15.33 -9.54 -8.54
N LYS A 12 -16.07 -8.47 -8.30
CA LYS A 12 -15.52 -7.10 -8.34
C LYS A 12 -14.47 -6.90 -7.25
N GLU A 13 -14.75 -7.37 -6.03
CA GLU A 13 -13.83 -7.28 -4.90
C GLU A 13 -12.56 -8.10 -5.15
N ALA A 14 -12.70 -9.35 -5.63
CA ALA A 14 -11.56 -10.17 -6.00
C ALA A 14 -10.69 -9.50 -7.08
N ARG A 15 -11.32 -8.81 -8.05
CA ARG A 15 -10.59 -8.04 -9.06
C ARG A 15 -9.88 -6.83 -8.46
N ALA A 16 -10.53 -6.09 -7.55
CA ALA A 16 -9.90 -4.96 -6.86
C ALA A 16 -8.70 -5.40 -6.02
N CYS A 17 -8.77 -6.58 -5.40
CA CYS A 17 -7.70 -7.17 -4.60
C CYS A 17 -6.61 -7.87 -5.40
N LEU A 18 -6.64 -7.88 -6.73
CA LEU A 18 -5.79 -8.75 -7.54
C LEU A 18 -4.30 -8.45 -7.35
N PHE A 19 -3.90 -7.17 -7.45
CA PHE A 19 -2.50 -6.78 -7.19
C PHE A 19 -2.08 -7.13 -5.77
N VAL A 20 -2.89 -6.76 -4.79
CA VAL A 20 -2.65 -7.04 -3.36
C VAL A 20 -2.45 -8.53 -3.13
N GLY A 21 -3.39 -9.35 -3.62
CA GLY A 21 -3.36 -10.80 -3.46
C GLY A 21 -2.11 -11.45 -4.07
N LEU A 22 -1.79 -11.09 -5.33
CA LEU A 22 -0.62 -11.63 -6.03
C LEU A 22 0.69 -11.19 -5.39
N PHE A 23 0.79 -9.90 -5.01
CA PHE A 23 1.98 -9.35 -4.38
C PHE A 23 2.24 -9.99 -3.00
N PHE A 24 1.23 -10.07 -2.14
CA PHE A 24 1.41 -10.71 -0.84
C PHE A 24 1.58 -12.23 -0.95
N ALA A 25 0.97 -12.89 -1.92
CA ALA A 25 1.28 -14.28 -2.22
C ALA A 25 2.77 -14.46 -2.55
N ALA A 26 3.34 -13.58 -3.37
CA ALA A 26 4.78 -13.59 -3.65
C ALA A 26 5.62 -13.37 -2.38
N VAL A 27 5.23 -12.44 -1.51
CA VAL A 27 5.91 -12.18 -0.23
C VAL A 27 5.93 -13.44 0.66
N PHE A 28 4.86 -14.24 0.66
CA PHE A 28 4.79 -15.47 1.45
C PHE A 28 5.48 -16.67 0.80
N LEU A 29 5.44 -16.74 -0.54
CA LEU A 29 5.93 -17.90 -1.28
C LEU A 29 7.41 -17.83 -1.63
N ILE A 30 7.97 -16.62 -1.82
CA ILE A 30 9.40 -16.49 -2.14
C ILE A 30 10.23 -16.78 -0.88
N PRO A 31 11.13 -17.79 -0.95
CA PRO A 31 11.97 -18.19 0.17
C PRO A 31 12.88 -17.06 0.67
N ARG A 32 13.41 -17.21 1.89
CA ARG A 32 14.32 -16.21 2.49
C ARG A 32 15.65 -16.11 1.77
N ASP A 33 16.12 -17.18 1.20
CA ASP A 33 17.35 -17.28 0.40
C ASP A 33 17.20 -16.71 -1.03
N GLY A 34 15.96 -16.33 -1.40
CA GLY A 34 15.68 -15.72 -2.69
C GLY A 34 15.12 -16.68 -3.73
N LEU A 35 15.20 -16.31 -5.00
CA LEU A 35 14.64 -17.06 -6.12
C LEU A 35 15.57 -16.99 -7.33
N PHE A 36 15.91 -18.14 -7.93
CA PHE A 36 16.76 -18.23 -9.13
C PHE A 36 18.13 -17.48 -8.99
N GLY A 37 18.72 -17.49 -7.82
CA GLY A 37 19.99 -16.79 -7.54
C GLY A 37 19.85 -15.28 -7.28
N LEU A 38 18.63 -14.74 -7.32
CA LEU A 38 18.36 -13.37 -6.91
C LEU A 38 18.07 -13.31 -5.40
N PRO A 39 18.64 -12.34 -4.67
CA PRO A 39 18.27 -12.06 -3.30
C PRO A 39 16.74 -11.84 -3.17
N ARG A 40 16.17 -12.24 -2.04
CA ARG A 40 14.73 -12.20 -1.82
C ARG A 40 14.09 -10.86 -2.14
N TYR A 41 14.68 -9.76 -1.69
CA TYR A 41 14.10 -8.43 -1.90
C TYR A 41 14.13 -8.01 -3.37
N ASP A 42 15.16 -8.41 -4.12
CA ASP A 42 15.25 -8.16 -5.56
C ASP A 42 14.25 -9.03 -6.33
N ALA A 43 14.08 -10.30 -5.93
CA ALA A 43 13.08 -11.19 -6.51
C ALA A 43 11.65 -10.64 -6.28
N LEU A 44 11.34 -10.13 -5.08
CA LEU A 44 10.06 -9.48 -4.78
C LEU A 44 9.83 -8.24 -5.65
N LEU A 45 10.86 -7.44 -5.88
CA LEU A 45 10.77 -6.28 -6.77
C LEU A 45 10.45 -6.70 -8.21
N VAL A 46 11.16 -7.70 -8.73
CA VAL A 46 10.92 -8.22 -10.09
C VAL A 46 9.48 -8.73 -10.24
N VAL A 47 9.01 -9.50 -9.26
CA VAL A 47 7.63 -10.03 -9.28
C VAL A 47 6.61 -8.91 -9.20
N ALA A 48 6.81 -7.90 -8.32
CA ALA A 48 5.91 -6.76 -8.21
C ALA A 48 5.82 -5.99 -9.55
N LEU A 49 6.95 -5.72 -10.18
CA LEU A 49 7.01 -5.08 -11.49
C LEU A 49 6.34 -5.93 -12.59
N ALA A 50 6.55 -7.24 -12.57
CA ALA A 50 5.93 -8.15 -13.53
C ALA A 50 4.40 -8.15 -13.39
N ILE A 51 3.88 -8.21 -12.15
CA ILE A 51 2.43 -8.12 -11.89
C ILE A 51 1.90 -6.77 -12.39
N GLN A 52 2.58 -5.67 -12.08
CA GLN A 52 2.15 -4.32 -12.48
C GLN A 52 2.12 -4.18 -14.01
N CYS A 53 3.17 -4.62 -14.70
CA CYS A 53 3.23 -4.61 -16.16
C CYS A 53 2.13 -5.46 -16.78
N TRP A 54 1.88 -6.65 -16.22
CA TRP A 54 0.80 -7.54 -16.67
C TRP A 54 -0.58 -6.88 -16.51
N MET A 55 -0.85 -6.23 -15.37
CA MET A 55 -2.14 -5.56 -15.13
C MET A 55 -2.38 -4.40 -16.10
N VAL A 56 -1.34 -3.63 -16.42
CA VAL A 56 -1.45 -2.57 -17.42
C VAL A 56 -1.62 -3.15 -18.83
N TRP A 57 -0.84 -4.17 -19.18
CA TRP A 57 -0.90 -4.81 -20.49
C TRP A 57 -2.26 -5.45 -20.78
N THR A 58 -2.88 -6.07 -19.78
CA THR A 58 -4.21 -6.69 -19.91
C THR A 58 -5.37 -5.69 -19.78
N GLY A 59 -5.09 -4.40 -19.56
CA GLY A 59 -6.11 -3.37 -19.36
C GLY A 59 -6.86 -3.50 -18.03
N LEU A 60 -6.34 -4.29 -17.08
CA LEU A 60 -6.85 -4.33 -15.71
C LEU A 60 -6.58 -3.03 -14.98
N GLU A 61 -5.48 -2.36 -15.30
CA GLU A 61 -5.14 -1.01 -14.85
C GLU A 61 -4.82 -0.12 -16.05
N THR A 62 -5.16 1.16 -15.94
CA THR A 62 -4.85 2.18 -16.94
C THR A 62 -3.51 2.85 -16.63
N LEU A 63 -2.93 3.55 -17.62
CA LEU A 63 -1.70 4.33 -17.39
C LEU A 63 -1.89 5.47 -16.39
N ASP A 64 -3.09 6.03 -16.28
CA ASP A 64 -3.34 7.09 -15.30
C ASP A 64 -3.44 6.52 -13.88
N GLU A 65 -4.02 5.34 -13.72
CA GLU A 65 -4.00 4.59 -12.46
C GLU A 65 -2.56 4.21 -12.08
N LEU A 66 -1.75 3.78 -13.03
CA LEU A 66 -0.34 3.48 -12.81
C LEU A 66 0.43 4.68 -12.25
N LYS A 67 0.17 5.91 -12.75
CA LYS A 67 0.80 7.13 -12.21
C LYS A 67 0.45 7.33 -10.73
N ALA A 68 -0.81 7.13 -10.35
CA ALA A 68 -1.22 7.23 -8.95
C ALA A 68 -0.58 6.11 -8.09
N ILE A 69 -0.52 4.88 -8.60
CA ILE A 69 0.16 3.75 -7.94
C ILE A 69 1.66 4.04 -7.75
N CYS A 70 2.32 4.63 -8.75
CA CYS A 70 3.71 5.08 -8.62
C CYS A 70 3.89 6.15 -7.54
N LEU A 71 2.93 7.06 -7.38
CA LEU A 71 2.94 8.02 -6.28
C LEU A 71 2.81 7.33 -4.92
N PHE A 72 1.90 6.37 -4.78
CA PHE A 72 1.79 5.56 -3.55
C PHE A 72 3.07 4.80 -3.26
N HIS A 73 3.73 4.25 -4.29
CA HIS A 73 5.04 3.61 -4.15
C HIS A 73 6.10 4.57 -3.64
N ALA A 74 6.22 5.76 -4.24
CA ALA A 74 7.23 6.75 -3.88
C ALA A 74 7.02 7.26 -2.45
N VAL A 75 5.79 7.62 -2.09
CA VAL A 75 5.43 8.05 -0.72
C VAL A 75 5.67 6.92 0.27
N GLY A 76 5.22 5.70 -0.05
CA GLY A 76 5.41 4.52 0.79
C GLY A 76 6.89 4.22 1.02
N PHE A 77 7.71 4.29 -0.03
CA PHE A 77 9.15 4.11 0.08
C PHE A 77 9.80 5.19 0.97
N ALA A 78 9.41 6.46 0.81
CA ALA A 78 9.88 7.54 1.67
C ALA A 78 9.52 7.30 3.15
N LEU A 79 8.31 6.83 3.42
CA LEU A 79 7.87 6.44 4.76
C LEU A 79 8.69 5.27 5.33
N GLU A 80 9.07 4.28 4.50
CA GLU A 80 9.93 3.18 4.93
C GLU A 80 11.33 3.68 5.29
N VAL A 81 11.92 4.58 4.48
CA VAL A 81 13.21 5.22 4.79
C VAL A 81 13.12 5.98 6.12
N PHE A 82 12.04 6.72 6.36
CA PHE A 82 11.82 7.41 7.63
C PHE A 82 11.74 6.44 8.81
N LYS A 83 10.93 5.38 8.71
CA LYS A 83 10.71 4.40 9.79
C LYS A 83 11.96 3.58 10.14
N THR A 84 12.82 3.32 9.16
CA THR A 84 14.08 2.58 9.36
C THR A 84 15.25 3.49 9.74
N SER A 85 15.07 4.82 9.71
CA SER A 85 16.10 5.78 10.05
C SER A 85 16.63 5.61 11.48
N ALA A 86 17.85 6.07 11.72
CA ALA A 86 18.54 5.92 13.00
C ALA A 86 17.78 6.53 14.20
N GLY A 87 16.95 7.56 13.96
CA GLY A 87 16.15 8.21 14.99
C GLY A 87 14.87 7.47 15.37
N ILE A 88 14.30 6.70 14.44
CA ILE A 88 12.99 6.03 14.62
C ILE A 88 13.16 4.53 14.89
N LYS A 89 13.95 3.83 14.07
CA LYS A 89 14.33 2.39 14.24
C LYS A 89 13.12 1.47 14.49
N SER A 90 11.99 1.69 13.82
CA SER A 90 10.80 0.84 13.99
C SER A 90 11.08 -0.61 13.57
N TRP A 91 11.84 -0.80 12.50
CA TRP A 91 12.36 -2.09 12.02
C TRP A 91 13.57 -1.89 11.12
N ALA A 92 14.12 -2.99 10.60
CA ALA A 92 15.23 -2.98 9.67
C ALA A 92 15.06 -4.04 8.58
N TYR A 93 15.78 -3.87 7.48
CA TYR A 93 15.87 -4.84 6.39
C TYR A 93 17.29 -5.45 6.40
N PRO A 94 17.54 -6.52 7.17
CA PRO A 94 18.89 -7.04 7.38
C PRO A 94 19.46 -7.75 6.15
N ASP A 95 18.60 -8.42 5.35
CA ASP A 95 19.05 -9.25 4.25
C ASP A 95 19.65 -8.42 3.12
N PHE A 96 20.63 -8.99 2.40
CA PHE A 96 21.23 -8.34 1.24
C PHE A 96 20.23 -8.19 0.08
N ALA A 97 20.36 -7.08 -0.65
CA ALA A 97 19.74 -6.86 -1.97
C ALA A 97 20.53 -5.83 -2.78
N TYR A 98 20.51 -5.98 -4.10
CA TYR A 98 21.11 -5.02 -5.03
C TYR A 98 20.31 -3.72 -5.11
N THR A 99 18.98 -3.80 -4.94
CA THR A 99 18.03 -2.70 -5.11
C THR A 99 17.69 -2.00 -3.78
N LYS A 100 18.66 -1.88 -2.88
CA LYS A 100 18.50 -1.06 -1.67
C LYS A 100 18.95 0.37 -1.89
N LEU A 101 18.11 1.30 -1.45
CA LEU A 101 18.42 2.73 -1.38
C LEU A 101 18.21 3.20 0.07
N PHE A 102 19.19 3.87 0.65
CA PHE A 102 19.20 4.27 2.08
C PHE A 102 18.96 3.10 3.06
N GLY A 103 19.43 1.89 2.70
CA GLY A 103 19.24 0.69 3.51
C GLY A 103 17.86 0.03 3.38
N VAL A 104 16.96 0.60 2.58
CA VAL A 104 15.60 0.12 2.33
C VAL A 104 15.49 -0.49 0.93
N PRO A 105 14.98 -1.72 0.78
CA PRO A 105 14.81 -2.33 -0.53
C PRO A 105 13.63 -1.69 -1.28
N LEU A 106 13.78 -1.45 -2.58
CA LEU A 106 12.76 -0.77 -3.39
C LEU A 106 11.40 -1.50 -3.41
N PHE A 107 11.38 -2.83 -3.26
CA PHE A 107 10.11 -3.57 -3.21
C PHE A 107 9.19 -3.09 -2.08
N SER A 108 9.74 -2.51 -0.99
CA SER A 108 8.96 -2.11 0.18
C SER A 108 7.91 -1.04 -0.13
N GLY A 109 8.18 -0.17 -1.10
CA GLY A 109 7.19 0.80 -1.59
C GLY A 109 5.97 0.15 -2.24
N PHE A 110 6.11 -1.08 -2.79
CA PHE A 110 4.99 -1.81 -3.37
C PHE A 110 3.96 -2.30 -2.35
N MET A 111 4.31 -2.41 -1.08
CA MET A 111 3.33 -2.66 -0.01
C MET A 111 2.28 -1.55 0.06
N TYR A 112 2.70 -0.30 -0.12
CA TYR A 112 1.82 0.87 -0.17
C TYR A 112 1.13 1.01 -1.54
N ALA A 113 1.87 0.75 -2.61
CA ALA A 113 1.31 0.72 -3.96
C ALA A 113 0.18 -0.30 -4.08
N ALA A 114 0.28 -1.45 -3.40
CA ALA A 114 -0.76 -2.46 -3.33
C ALA A 114 -2.06 -1.90 -2.75
N VAL A 115 -1.98 -1.15 -1.66
CA VAL A 115 -3.15 -0.45 -1.08
C VAL A 115 -3.69 0.60 -2.04
N GLY A 116 -2.81 1.35 -2.71
CA GLY A 116 -3.19 2.33 -3.73
C GLY A 116 -3.93 1.69 -4.90
N SER A 117 -3.41 0.58 -5.44
CA SER A 117 -4.06 -0.19 -6.50
C SER A 117 -5.45 -0.67 -6.07
N TYR A 118 -5.58 -1.24 -4.87
CA TYR A 118 -6.88 -1.66 -4.33
C TYR A 118 -7.88 -0.52 -4.27
N ILE A 119 -7.51 0.62 -3.68
CA ILE A 119 -8.41 1.78 -3.54
C ILE A 119 -8.87 2.27 -4.91
N ILE A 120 -7.97 2.41 -5.87
CA ILE A 120 -8.26 2.90 -7.21
C ILE A 120 -9.17 1.92 -7.96
N GLN A 121 -8.89 0.62 -7.89
CA GLN A 121 -9.69 -0.42 -8.51
C GLN A 121 -11.09 -0.51 -7.89
N ALA A 122 -11.19 -0.47 -6.55
CA ALA A 122 -12.48 -0.47 -5.86
C ALA A 122 -13.30 0.76 -6.25
N TRP A 123 -12.67 1.94 -6.27
CA TRP A 123 -13.33 3.18 -6.67
C TRP A 123 -13.96 3.08 -8.05
N ARG A 124 -13.22 2.56 -9.02
CA ARG A 124 -13.69 2.38 -10.41
C ARG A 124 -14.76 1.29 -10.54
N LEU A 125 -14.51 0.12 -9.93
CA LEU A 125 -15.38 -1.06 -10.11
C LEU A 125 -16.75 -0.92 -9.43
N PHE A 126 -16.79 -0.17 -8.32
CA PHE A 126 -18.02 0.08 -7.56
C PHE A 126 -18.66 1.43 -7.87
N ASP A 127 -18.07 2.24 -8.77
CA ASP A 127 -18.52 3.62 -9.08
C ASP A 127 -18.76 4.43 -7.78
N LEU A 128 -17.75 4.41 -6.90
CA LEU A 128 -17.87 5.02 -5.58
C LEU A 128 -17.93 6.55 -5.70
N ARG A 129 -18.90 7.14 -5.01
CA ARG A 129 -19.04 8.59 -4.87
C ARG A 129 -19.03 8.95 -3.39
N VAL A 130 -18.14 9.85 -3.04
CA VAL A 130 -18.08 10.37 -1.67
C VAL A 130 -18.77 11.73 -1.64
N GLU A 131 -19.90 11.76 -0.96
CA GLU A 131 -20.69 12.98 -0.76
C GLU A 131 -20.45 13.51 0.67
N HIS A 132 -20.60 14.83 0.84
CA HIS A 132 -20.50 15.49 2.15
C HIS A 132 -19.15 15.26 2.85
N HIS A 133 -18.07 15.09 2.10
CA HIS A 133 -16.73 14.95 2.69
C HIS A 133 -16.26 16.27 3.33
N PRO A 134 -15.48 16.20 4.42
CA PRO A 134 -14.87 17.39 4.99
C PRO A 134 -13.88 18.02 4.00
N PRO A 135 -13.53 19.31 4.17
CA PRO A 135 -12.49 19.93 3.36
C PRO A 135 -11.21 19.09 3.39
N TYR A 136 -10.55 18.92 2.24
CA TYR A 136 -9.35 18.07 2.12
C TYR A 136 -8.28 18.41 3.13
N TRP A 137 -8.05 19.69 3.44
CA TRP A 137 -7.06 20.11 4.42
C TRP A 137 -7.34 19.53 5.82
N MET A 138 -8.61 19.42 6.22
CA MET A 138 -8.99 18.80 7.51
C MET A 138 -8.68 17.30 7.49
N ALA A 139 -9.02 16.60 6.41
CA ALA A 139 -8.72 15.19 6.25
C ALA A 139 -7.21 14.93 6.32
N PHE A 140 -6.42 15.74 5.60
CA PHE A 140 -4.95 15.67 5.64
C PHE A 140 -4.40 15.98 7.03
N LEU A 141 -4.91 17.02 7.70
CA LEU A 141 -4.47 17.37 9.06
C LEU A 141 -4.72 16.22 10.04
N ILE A 142 -5.92 15.64 10.03
CA ILE A 142 -6.26 14.51 10.91
C ILE A 142 -5.36 13.30 10.58
N ALA A 143 -5.16 12.98 9.31
CA ALA A 143 -4.30 11.90 8.89
C ALA A 143 -2.84 12.08 9.36
N ILE A 144 -2.30 13.30 9.21
CA ILE A 144 -0.96 13.65 9.69
C ILE A 144 -0.87 13.51 11.21
N LEU A 145 -1.87 14.01 11.95
CA LEU A 145 -1.89 13.93 13.41
C LEU A 145 -1.97 12.48 13.90
N ILE A 146 -2.81 11.64 13.27
CA ILE A 146 -2.90 10.20 13.59
C ILE A 146 -1.54 9.54 13.34
N TYR A 147 -0.92 9.82 12.18
CA TYR A 147 0.37 9.25 11.83
C TYR A 147 1.50 9.73 12.75
N ALA A 148 1.55 11.03 13.06
CA ALA A 148 2.52 11.58 14.00
C ALA A 148 2.37 10.99 15.41
N ASN A 149 1.13 10.85 15.90
CA ASN A 149 0.88 10.25 17.20
C ASN A 149 1.22 8.75 17.22
N PHE A 150 1.13 8.04 16.10
CA PHE A 150 1.60 6.65 16.00
C PHE A 150 3.07 6.49 16.42
N PHE A 151 3.93 7.46 16.12
CA PHE A 151 5.35 7.42 16.53
C PHE A 151 5.60 8.08 17.89
N ALA A 152 4.78 9.05 18.24
CA ALA A 152 4.98 9.87 19.44
C ALA A 152 4.21 9.40 20.69
N HIS A 153 3.31 8.41 20.55
CA HIS A 153 2.40 8.01 21.63
C HIS A 153 3.08 7.56 22.92
N LEU A 154 4.29 7.05 22.85
CA LEU A 154 5.09 6.67 24.03
C LEU A 154 5.55 7.89 24.85
N TYR A 155 5.61 9.08 24.23
CA TYR A 155 6.09 10.32 24.86
C TYR A 155 4.98 11.26 25.24
N ILE A 156 3.91 11.36 24.45
CA ILE A 156 2.84 12.35 24.61
C ILE A 156 1.46 11.74 24.86
N GLY A 157 1.37 10.41 24.98
CA GLY A 157 0.11 9.67 25.10
C GLY A 157 -0.52 9.30 23.78
N ASP A 158 -1.46 8.35 23.81
CA ASP A 158 -2.14 7.83 22.62
C ASP A 158 -3.47 8.56 22.39
N PHE A 159 -3.49 9.48 21.45
CA PHE A 159 -4.65 10.26 21.05
C PHE A 159 -5.30 9.76 19.75
N ARG A 160 -4.80 8.68 19.15
CA ARG A 160 -5.29 8.16 17.87
C ARG A 160 -6.77 7.83 17.87
N TRP A 161 -7.28 7.30 18.99
CA TRP A 161 -8.70 6.99 19.14
C TRP A 161 -9.58 8.24 19.13
N TYR A 162 -9.15 9.32 19.77
CA TYR A 162 -9.86 10.60 19.74
C TYR A 162 -9.85 11.20 18.33
N LEU A 163 -8.70 11.16 17.66
CA LEU A 163 -8.57 11.64 16.28
C LEU A 163 -9.42 10.82 15.31
N ALA A 164 -9.47 9.48 15.47
CA ALA A 164 -10.32 8.62 14.68
C ALA A 164 -11.82 8.91 14.95
N ALA A 165 -12.21 9.13 16.20
CA ALA A 165 -13.58 9.53 16.52
C ALA A 165 -13.95 10.89 15.89
N CYS A 166 -13.04 11.86 15.87
CA CYS A 166 -13.24 13.13 15.17
C CYS A 166 -13.41 12.95 13.64
N ALA A 167 -12.73 11.98 13.05
CA ALA A 167 -12.86 11.67 11.63
C ALA A 167 -14.20 10.99 11.28
N LEU A 168 -14.76 10.21 12.21
CA LEU A 168 -15.99 9.45 12.02
C LEU A 168 -17.25 10.19 12.54
N GLY A 169 -17.07 11.20 13.37
CA GLY A 169 -18.12 11.85 14.16
C GLY A 169 -18.91 12.96 13.42
N ARG A 170 -19.15 12.82 12.09
CA ARG A 170 -20.03 13.72 11.35
C ARG A 170 -21.13 12.98 10.62
#